data_5bfb07c0cc2be2c6bbc34e196c57a07a
#
_entry.id   5bfb07c0cc2be2c6bbc34e196c57a07a
#
_cell.length_a   1.000
_cell.length_b   1.000
_cell.length_c   1.000
_cell.angle_alpha   90.00
_cell.angle_beta   90.00
_cell.angle_gamma   90.00
#
_symmetry.space_group_name_H-M   'P 1'
#
loop_
_entity.id
_entity.type
_entity.pdbx_description
1 polymer ?
#
loop_
_entity_poly.entity_id
_entity_poly.type
_entity_poly.pdbx_seq_one_letter_code
_entity_poly.pdbx_strand_id
1 'polypeptide(L)'
;NIAPHKNNINFEVGDVEKGFEESDVIVEVDSSIENGQNPLPVEPPVTICWYENDTYNFIASAAAPAYCHQNVASSLNVPYEQVRLTAPAVGGSFGSKLYSGNVQPLVFTAVMAKAAGCPVMFNYSKEEHFAIHQNRMVTKAHLKFGMKKDGLASAVVMNQVADAGVCASTQEFMLAVGTNTLPILCKTDNKKYDAEVVVTNICLPVPSADMATWSLRLW
;
A
#
# COMPACT_ATOMS: atom_id res chain seq x y z
N ASN A 1 5.62 -18.61 16.36
CA ASN A 1 6.92 -18.14 15.82
C ASN A 1 6.66 -17.51 14.46
N ILE A 2 6.49 -16.21 14.45
CA ILE A 2 6.42 -15.42 13.22
C ILE A 2 7.88 -15.18 12.84
N ALA A 3 8.30 -15.69 11.69
CA ALA A 3 9.62 -15.38 11.15
C ALA A 3 9.63 -13.89 10.77
N PRO A 4 10.57 -13.09 11.28
CA PRO A 4 10.69 -11.72 10.83
C PRO A 4 11.04 -11.73 9.35
N HIS A 5 10.12 -11.28 8.51
CA HIS A 5 10.42 -10.98 7.12
C HIS A 5 11.16 -9.63 7.16
N LYS A 6 12.49 -9.69 7.16
CA LYS A 6 13.32 -8.49 7.21
C LYS A 6 13.62 -8.02 5.80
N ASN A 7 12.77 -7.16 5.28
CA ASN A 7 13.18 -6.29 4.20
C ASN A 7 13.39 -4.90 4.79
N ASN A 8 14.64 -4.56 4.99
CA ASN A 8 15.04 -3.22 5.41
C ASN A 8 15.20 -2.36 4.18
N ILE A 9 14.52 -1.24 4.17
CA ILE A 9 14.70 -0.19 3.17
C ILE A 9 15.47 0.92 3.85
N ASN A 10 16.66 1.20 3.34
CA ASN A 10 17.50 2.24 3.89
C ASN A 10 18.11 3.11 2.78
N PHE A 11 18.32 4.35 3.08
CA PHE A 11 19.20 5.22 2.32
C PHE A 11 19.86 6.25 3.25
N GLU A 12 21.02 6.69 2.87
CA GLU A 12 21.76 7.75 3.53
C GLU A 12 22.42 8.65 2.49
N VAL A 13 22.31 9.96 2.68
CA VAL A 13 22.91 10.96 1.82
C VAL A 13 23.57 12.02 2.70
N GLY A 14 24.78 12.43 2.33
CA GLY A 14 25.57 13.41 3.07
C GLY A 14 26.18 12.86 4.35
N ASP A 15 26.44 13.74 5.29
CA ASP A 15 26.99 13.46 6.62
C ASP A 15 26.00 13.92 7.69
N VAL A 16 25.22 12.98 8.19
CA VAL A 16 24.14 13.25 9.14
C VAL A 16 24.69 13.72 10.50
N GLU A 17 25.81 13.15 10.95
CA GLU A 17 26.42 13.53 12.23
C GLU A 17 26.90 14.97 12.18
N LYS A 18 27.64 15.34 11.14
CA LYS A 18 28.06 16.71 10.90
C LYS A 18 26.88 17.66 10.77
N GLY A 19 25.81 17.25 10.08
CA GLY A 19 24.60 18.04 9.96
C GLY A 19 23.93 18.34 11.31
N PHE A 20 23.97 17.39 12.26
CA PHE A 20 23.49 17.62 13.62
C PHE A 20 24.42 18.50 14.45
N GLU A 21 25.74 18.39 14.29
CA GLU A 21 26.69 19.29 14.92
C GLU A 21 26.52 20.75 14.51
N GLU A 22 26.12 20.96 13.25
CA GLU A 22 25.85 22.29 12.69
C GLU A 22 24.44 22.84 13.03
N SER A 23 23.63 22.08 13.77
CA SER A 23 22.26 22.48 14.13
C SER A 23 22.24 23.45 15.31
N ASP A 24 21.40 24.46 15.24
CA ASP A 24 21.10 25.34 16.38
C ASP A 24 20.11 24.71 17.35
N VAL A 25 19.21 23.87 16.84
CA VAL A 25 18.18 23.13 17.60
C VAL A 25 18.04 21.71 17.05
N ILE A 26 17.94 20.74 17.94
CA ILE A 26 17.62 19.36 17.61
C ILE A 26 16.26 19.01 18.24
N VAL A 27 15.36 18.47 17.43
CA VAL A 27 14.03 18.01 17.85
C VAL A 27 13.88 16.53 17.53
N GLU A 28 13.44 15.77 18.50
CA GLU A 28 13.10 14.35 18.33
C GLU A 28 11.60 14.13 18.57
N VAL A 29 10.96 13.37 17.70
CA VAL A 29 9.50 13.10 17.75
C VAL A 29 9.24 11.64 17.45
N ASP A 30 8.46 11.00 18.32
CA ASP A 30 7.86 9.71 18.05
C ASP A 30 6.44 9.90 17.51
N SER A 31 6.14 9.23 16.40
CA SER A 31 4.83 9.28 15.76
C SER A 31 4.33 7.86 15.48
N SER A 32 3.06 7.62 15.70
CA SER A 32 2.46 6.33 15.40
C SER A 32 1.07 6.46 14.73
N ILE A 33 0.80 5.52 13.83
CA ILE A 33 -0.54 5.23 13.34
C ILE A 33 -0.88 3.86 13.93
N GLU A 34 -1.66 3.84 15.01
CA GLU A 34 -1.93 2.62 15.78
C GLU A 34 -3.11 1.82 15.24
N ASN A 35 -4.05 2.48 14.58
CA ASN A 35 -5.25 1.86 14.04
C ASN A 35 -5.28 1.97 12.52
N GLY A 36 -5.20 0.85 11.84
CA GLY A 36 -5.42 0.78 10.40
C GLY A 36 -6.87 1.12 10.06
N GLN A 37 -7.08 2.19 9.30
CA GLN A 37 -8.40 2.57 8.83
C GLN A 37 -8.71 1.88 7.51
N ASN A 38 -9.94 1.32 7.40
CA ASN A 38 -10.44 0.85 6.11
C ASN A 38 -10.83 2.06 5.25
N PRO A 39 -10.37 2.15 3.99
CA PRO A 39 -10.69 3.26 3.13
C PRO A 39 -12.17 3.34 2.71
N LEU A 40 -12.92 2.26 2.82
CA LEU A 40 -14.37 2.14 2.58
C LEU A 40 -14.90 3.05 1.45
N PRO A 41 -14.49 2.86 0.19
CA PRO A 41 -15.05 3.63 -0.91
C PRO A 41 -16.58 3.48 -0.97
N VAL A 42 -17.28 4.49 -1.44
CA VAL A 42 -18.75 4.49 -1.52
C VAL A 42 -19.24 3.30 -2.35
N GLU A 43 -18.59 3.03 -3.48
CA GLU A 43 -18.79 1.80 -4.25
C GLU A 43 -17.93 0.68 -3.67
N PRO A 44 -18.49 -0.43 -3.16
CA PRO A 44 -17.71 -1.61 -2.79
C PRO A 44 -17.02 -2.22 -4.03
N PRO A 45 -16.02 -3.07 -3.86
CA PRO A 45 -15.51 -3.87 -4.96
C PRO A 45 -16.62 -4.73 -5.56
N VAL A 46 -16.87 -4.55 -6.85
CA VAL A 46 -17.84 -5.30 -7.62
C VAL A 46 -17.19 -5.84 -8.89
N THR A 47 -17.52 -7.06 -9.24
CA THR A 47 -17.06 -7.70 -10.47
C THR A 47 -18.15 -8.56 -11.09
N ILE A 48 -18.22 -8.54 -12.42
CA ILE A 48 -19.02 -9.45 -13.22
C ILE A 48 -18.04 -10.21 -14.10
N CYS A 49 -18.22 -11.52 -14.21
CA CYS A 49 -17.42 -12.37 -15.09
C CYS A 49 -18.32 -13.33 -15.86
N TRP A 50 -17.96 -13.56 -17.12
CA TRP A 50 -18.47 -14.68 -17.91
C TRP A 50 -17.33 -15.32 -18.67
N TYR A 51 -17.45 -16.63 -18.91
CA TYR A 51 -16.48 -17.41 -19.65
C TYR A 51 -17.06 -17.81 -20.98
N GLU A 52 -16.45 -17.38 -22.07
CA GLU A 52 -16.90 -17.62 -23.43
C GLU A 52 -15.73 -17.68 -24.40
N ASN A 53 -15.74 -18.62 -25.33
CA ASN A 53 -14.69 -18.80 -26.34
C ASN A 53 -13.28 -18.85 -25.73
N ASP A 54 -13.11 -19.67 -24.72
CA ASP A 54 -11.86 -19.83 -23.95
C ASP A 54 -11.31 -18.54 -23.34
N THR A 55 -12.18 -17.54 -23.12
CA THR A 55 -11.81 -16.24 -22.60
C THR A 55 -12.64 -15.88 -21.37
N TYR A 56 -11.98 -15.45 -20.31
CA TYR A 56 -12.62 -14.82 -19.16
C TYR A 56 -12.84 -13.33 -19.43
N ASN A 57 -14.08 -12.90 -19.46
CA ASN A 57 -14.46 -11.52 -19.69
C ASN A 57 -14.93 -10.91 -18.37
N PHE A 58 -14.34 -9.76 -18.01
CA PHE A 58 -14.66 -9.08 -16.77
C PHE A 58 -15.15 -7.65 -17.01
N ILE A 59 -16.14 -7.25 -16.22
CA ILE A 59 -16.46 -5.87 -15.93
C ILE A 59 -16.26 -5.71 -14.42
N ALA A 60 -15.32 -4.87 -14.00
CA ALA A 60 -14.93 -4.79 -12.60
C ALA A 60 -14.58 -3.37 -12.18
N SER A 61 -14.91 -3.06 -10.92
CA SER A 61 -14.46 -1.84 -10.26
C SER A 61 -12.99 -1.96 -9.88
N ALA A 62 -12.08 -1.62 -10.80
CA ALA A 62 -10.63 -1.76 -10.64
C ALA A 62 -9.91 -0.44 -10.91
N ALA A 63 -9.10 0.02 -9.96
CA ALA A 63 -8.32 1.25 -10.10
C ALA A 63 -6.99 1.03 -10.85
N ALA A 64 -6.52 -0.23 -10.93
CA ALA A 64 -5.34 -0.62 -11.70
C ALA A 64 -5.68 -1.83 -12.61
N PRO A 65 -6.45 -1.63 -13.68
CA PRO A 65 -6.96 -2.74 -14.50
C PRO A 65 -5.84 -3.58 -15.13
N ALA A 66 -4.74 -3.00 -15.57
CA ALA A 66 -3.62 -3.72 -16.15
C ALA A 66 -2.94 -4.66 -15.12
N TYR A 67 -2.78 -4.19 -13.89
CA TYR A 67 -2.25 -5.01 -12.80
C TYR A 67 -3.22 -6.14 -12.43
N CYS A 68 -4.50 -5.85 -12.30
CA CYS A 68 -5.52 -6.86 -12.01
C CYS A 68 -5.57 -7.91 -13.12
N HIS A 69 -5.53 -7.52 -14.38
CA HIS A 69 -5.51 -8.39 -15.54
C HIS A 69 -4.35 -9.41 -15.46
N GLN A 70 -3.12 -8.92 -15.28
CA GLN A 70 -1.93 -9.76 -15.18
C GLN A 70 -2.02 -10.76 -14.03
N ASN A 71 -2.45 -10.30 -12.85
CA ASN A 71 -2.52 -11.16 -11.67
C ASN A 71 -3.67 -12.18 -11.75
N VAL A 72 -4.79 -11.82 -12.36
CA VAL A 72 -5.89 -12.76 -12.60
C VAL A 72 -5.45 -13.86 -13.57
N ALA A 73 -4.81 -13.52 -14.68
CA ALA A 73 -4.30 -14.50 -15.63
C ALA A 73 -3.30 -15.46 -14.97
N SER A 74 -2.36 -14.92 -14.19
CA SER A 74 -1.41 -15.74 -13.41
C SER A 74 -2.09 -16.62 -12.38
N SER A 75 -3.07 -16.11 -11.62
CA SER A 75 -3.78 -16.85 -10.58
C SER A 75 -4.65 -17.98 -11.14
N LEU A 76 -5.23 -17.76 -12.32
CA LEU A 76 -6.01 -18.77 -13.04
C LEU A 76 -5.13 -19.74 -13.83
N ASN A 77 -3.83 -19.49 -13.91
CA ASN A 77 -2.86 -20.23 -14.72
C ASN A 77 -3.28 -20.34 -16.19
N VAL A 78 -3.68 -19.20 -16.77
CA VAL A 78 -4.07 -19.07 -18.18
C VAL A 78 -3.21 -18.02 -18.89
N PRO A 79 -3.09 -18.11 -20.23
CA PRO A 79 -2.43 -17.07 -21.02
C PRO A 79 -3.09 -15.69 -20.80
N TYR A 80 -2.28 -14.63 -20.87
CA TYR A 80 -2.73 -13.26 -20.69
C TYR A 80 -3.90 -12.89 -21.63
N GLU A 81 -3.87 -13.37 -22.86
CA GLU A 81 -4.83 -13.14 -23.91
C GLU A 81 -6.21 -13.77 -23.64
N GLN A 82 -6.27 -14.76 -22.74
CA GLN A 82 -7.51 -15.40 -22.30
C GLN A 82 -8.25 -14.63 -21.19
N VAL A 83 -7.75 -13.48 -20.81
CA VAL A 83 -8.41 -12.59 -19.85
C VAL A 83 -8.71 -11.26 -20.54
N ARG A 84 -9.92 -10.76 -20.41
CA ARG A 84 -10.31 -9.42 -20.83
C ARG A 84 -10.93 -8.72 -19.64
N LEU A 85 -10.36 -7.58 -19.24
CA LEU A 85 -10.84 -6.81 -18.10
C LEU A 85 -11.18 -5.39 -18.53
N THR A 86 -12.44 -5.03 -18.32
CA THR A 86 -12.95 -3.67 -18.53
C THR A 86 -13.24 -3.05 -17.18
N ALA A 87 -12.62 -1.91 -16.90
CA ALA A 87 -12.90 -1.10 -15.72
C ALA A 87 -13.67 0.15 -16.16
N PRO A 88 -14.99 0.21 -15.95
CA PRO A 88 -15.78 1.42 -16.19
C PRO A 88 -15.46 2.51 -15.14
N ALA A 89 -16.30 3.52 -15.02
CA ALA A 89 -16.17 4.50 -13.97
C ALA A 89 -16.14 3.83 -12.58
N VAL A 90 -15.16 4.18 -11.76
CA VAL A 90 -14.94 3.59 -10.44
C VAL A 90 -15.39 4.57 -9.36
N GLY A 91 -16.30 4.15 -8.49
CA GLY A 91 -16.89 4.94 -7.42
C GLY A 91 -16.02 5.04 -6.17
N GLY A 92 -14.75 5.40 -6.35
CA GLY A 92 -13.74 5.53 -5.32
C GLY A 92 -12.88 4.28 -5.16
N SER A 93 -11.62 4.47 -4.82
CA SER A 93 -10.66 3.38 -4.54
C SER A 93 -9.86 3.64 -3.27
N PHE A 94 -9.23 4.80 -3.14
CA PHE A 94 -8.38 5.18 -2.00
C PHE A 94 -7.30 4.13 -1.67
N GLY A 95 -6.82 3.42 -2.72
CA GLY A 95 -5.88 2.31 -2.60
C GLY A 95 -6.53 0.93 -2.51
N SER A 96 -7.76 0.81 -2.09
CA SER A 96 -8.42 -0.48 -1.82
C SER A 96 -8.72 -1.33 -3.06
N LYS A 97 -8.82 -0.73 -4.24
CA LYS A 97 -9.09 -1.42 -5.51
C LYS A 97 -7.86 -1.51 -6.42
N LEU A 98 -6.65 -1.42 -5.83
CA LEU A 98 -5.40 -1.42 -6.60
C LEU A 98 -4.80 -2.83 -6.76
N TYR A 99 -4.64 -3.57 -5.66
CA TYR A 99 -3.79 -4.76 -5.60
C TYR A 99 -4.57 -6.03 -5.21
N SER A 100 -3.97 -6.86 -4.39
CA SER A 100 -4.48 -8.17 -3.98
C SER A 100 -5.93 -8.14 -3.48
N GLY A 101 -6.35 -7.09 -2.78
CA GLY A 101 -7.73 -6.94 -2.33
C GLY A 101 -8.77 -6.88 -3.44
N ASN A 102 -8.34 -6.55 -4.67
CA ASN A 102 -9.22 -6.54 -5.84
C ASN A 102 -9.04 -7.78 -6.73
N VAL A 103 -7.90 -8.47 -6.64
CA VAL A 103 -7.63 -9.67 -7.45
C VAL A 103 -8.43 -10.88 -6.95
N GLN A 104 -8.56 -11.06 -5.65
CA GLN A 104 -9.30 -12.19 -5.07
C GLN A 104 -10.75 -12.28 -5.54
N PRO A 105 -11.59 -11.23 -5.45
CA PRO A 105 -12.96 -11.29 -5.95
C PRO A 105 -13.02 -11.58 -7.45
N LEU A 106 -12.06 -11.10 -8.25
CA LEU A 106 -11.98 -11.40 -9.68
C LEU A 106 -11.75 -12.91 -9.91
N VAL A 107 -10.78 -13.49 -9.22
CA VAL A 107 -10.45 -14.92 -9.34
C VAL A 107 -11.63 -15.80 -8.91
N PHE A 108 -12.27 -15.48 -7.78
CA PHE A 108 -13.46 -16.21 -7.32
C PHE A 108 -14.60 -16.14 -8.33
N THR A 109 -14.87 -14.94 -8.86
CA THR A 109 -15.93 -14.76 -9.86
C THR A 109 -15.63 -15.53 -11.15
N ALA A 110 -14.36 -15.59 -11.58
CA ALA A 110 -13.94 -16.34 -12.75
C ALA A 110 -14.19 -17.85 -12.59
N VAL A 111 -13.77 -18.42 -11.45
CA VAL A 111 -13.97 -19.83 -11.14
C VAL A 111 -15.46 -20.16 -11.10
N MET A 112 -16.26 -19.33 -10.45
CA MET A 112 -17.71 -19.51 -10.38
C MET A 112 -18.37 -19.40 -11.75
N ALA A 113 -18.01 -18.41 -12.57
CA ALA A 113 -18.57 -18.21 -13.91
C ALA A 113 -18.28 -19.40 -14.83
N LYS A 114 -17.07 -19.93 -14.80
CA LYS A 114 -16.70 -21.12 -15.58
C LYS A 114 -17.46 -22.36 -15.12
N ALA A 115 -17.57 -22.56 -13.81
CA ALA A 115 -18.29 -23.70 -13.25
C ALA A 115 -19.80 -23.64 -13.49
N ALA A 116 -20.40 -22.46 -13.40
CA ALA A 116 -21.83 -22.23 -13.59
C ALA A 116 -22.24 -22.19 -15.07
N GLY A 117 -21.31 -21.95 -16.00
CA GLY A 117 -21.60 -21.80 -17.43
C GLY A 117 -22.48 -20.58 -17.76
N CYS A 118 -22.53 -19.58 -16.89
CA CYS A 118 -23.29 -18.37 -17.07
C CYS A 118 -22.56 -17.16 -16.43
N PRO A 119 -22.95 -15.92 -16.76
CA PRO A 119 -22.41 -14.73 -16.11
C PRO A 119 -22.67 -14.75 -14.60
N VAL A 120 -21.63 -14.44 -13.82
CA VAL A 120 -21.68 -14.37 -12.37
C VAL A 120 -21.27 -12.95 -11.93
N MET A 121 -22.02 -12.38 -10.99
CA MET A 121 -21.68 -11.13 -10.33
C MET A 121 -21.28 -11.41 -8.88
N PHE A 122 -20.18 -10.82 -8.47
CA PHE A 122 -19.74 -10.79 -7.09
C PHE A 122 -19.73 -9.35 -6.59
N ASN A 123 -20.40 -9.08 -5.50
CA ASN A 123 -20.51 -7.76 -4.90
C ASN A 123 -20.47 -7.89 -3.39
N TYR A 124 -19.53 -7.21 -2.75
CA TYR A 124 -19.47 -7.15 -1.29
C TYR A 124 -20.59 -6.30 -0.73
N SER A 125 -21.24 -6.75 0.35
CA SER A 125 -21.94 -5.83 1.23
C SER A 125 -20.95 -4.87 1.90
N LYS A 126 -21.43 -3.79 2.51
CA LYS A 126 -20.54 -2.89 3.26
C LYS A 126 -19.92 -3.57 4.47
N GLU A 127 -20.66 -4.43 5.15
CA GLU A 127 -20.21 -5.21 6.30
C GLU A 127 -19.11 -6.19 5.88
N GLU A 128 -19.30 -6.93 4.78
CA GLU A 128 -18.29 -7.83 4.24
C GLU A 128 -17.05 -7.07 3.80
N HIS A 129 -17.23 -5.95 3.10
CA HIS A 129 -16.14 -5.09 2.67
C HIS A 129 -15.32 -4.60 3.87
N PHE A 130 -15.98 -4.17 4.94
CA PHE A 130 -15.30 -3.73 6.17
C PHE A 130 -14.54 -4.87 6.86
N ALA A 131 -15.11 -6.06 6.88
CA ALA A 131 -14.53 -7.22 7.58
C ALA A 131 -13.35 -7.86 6.84
N ILE A 132 -13.41 -7.90 5.49
CA ILE A 132 -12.46 -8.67 4.68
C ILE A 132 -11.42 -7.77 4.02
N HIS A 133 -11.78 -6.52 3.77
CA HIS A 133 -10.94 -5.63 3.00
C HIS A 133 -9.74 -5.13 3.80
N GLN A 134 -8.70 -4.84 3.08
CA GLN A 134 -7.42 -4.40 3.62
C GLN A 134 -7.56 -3.04 4.32
N ASN A 135 -6.82 -2.85 5.39
CA ASN A 135 -6.77 -1.63 6.18
C ASN A 135 -5.50 -0.83 5.89
N ARG A 136 -5.51 0.44 6.26
CA ARG A 136 -4.31 1.27 6.24
C ARG A 136 -3.21 0.65 7.10
N MET A 137 -1.98 0.75 6.63
CA MET A 137 -0.81 0.22 7.32
C MET A 137 -0.60 0.90 8.68
N VAL A 138 -0.42 0.09 9.71
CA VAL A 138 0.02 0.54 11.02
C VAL A 138 1.51 0.82 10.96
N THR A 139 1.93 1.98 11.43
CA THR A 139 3.34 2.38 11.41
C THR A 139 3.74 3.09 12.69
N LYS A 140 5.01 2.91 13.07
CA LYS A 140 5.67 3.71 14.09
C LYS A 140 6.91 4.34 13.48
N ALA A 141 7.13 5.61 13.73
CA ALA A 141 8.27 6.34 13.23
C ALA A 141 8.92 7.16 14.34
N HIS A 142 10.23 7.11 14.40
CA HIS A 142 11.07 8.01 15.20
C HIS A 142 11.76 8.97 14.24
N LEU A 143 11.59 10.27 14.47
CA LEU A 143 12.15 11.33 13.65
C LEU A 143 13.05 12.20 14.49
N LYS A 144 14.22 12.51 13.94
CA LYS A 144 15.18 13.46 14.52
C LYS A 144 15.51 14.51 13.50
N PHE A 145 15.28 15.77 13.85
CA PHE A 145 15.52 16.93 13.00
C PHE A 145 16.58 17.84 13.62
N GLY A 146 17.59 18.17 12.84
CA GLY A 146 18.47 19.27 13.10
C GLY A 146 18.01 20.51 12.33
N MET A 147 17.82 21.62 13.01
CA MET A 147 17.30 22.87 12.43
C MET A 147 18.27 24.01 12.71
N LYS A 148 18.40 24.91 11.74
CA LYS A 148 19.12 26.19 11.89
C LYS A 148 18.14 27.29 12.29
N LYS A 149 18.65 28.40 12.84
CA LYS A 149 17.83 29.57 13.27
C LYS A 149 17.03 30.19 12.14
N ASP A 150 17.48 30.04 10.91
CA ASP A 150 16.79 30.52 9.71
C ASP A 150 15.61 29.60 9.28
N GLY A 151 15.38 28.52 10.03
CA GLY A 151 14.30 27.55 9.74
C GLY A 151 14.67 26.46 8.74
N LEU A 152 15.91 26.41 8.24
CA LEU A 152 16.35 25.37 7.34
C LEU A 152 16.79 24.11 8.12
N ALA A 153 16.45 22.94 7.59
CA ALA A 153 16.93 21.67 8.12
C ALA A 153 18.42 21.49 7.80
N SER A 154 19.23 21.13 8.80
CA SER A 154 20.64 20.78 8.66
C SER A 154 20.88 19.30 8.55
N ALA A 155 20.06 18.49 9.25
CA ALA A 155 20.06 17.03 9.17
C ALA A 155 18.67 16.46 9.48
N VAL A 156 18.35 15.31 8.90
CA VAL A 156 17.11 14.57 9.18
C VAL A 156 17.39 13.07 9.24
N VAL A 157 16.95 12.43 10.32
CA VAL A 157 16.92 10.98 10.46
C VAL A 157 15.50 10.52 10.70
N MET A 158 15.07 9.50 9.98
CA MET A 158 13.78 8.84 10.19
C MET A 158 13.98 7.32 10.28
N ASN A 159 13.57 6.75 11.39
CA ASN A 159 13.47 5.31 11.59
C ASN A 159 12.00 4.93 11.59
N GLN A 160 11.59 3.99 10.75
CA GLN A 160 10.20 3.60 10.61
C GLN A 160 10.03 2.07 10.70
N VAL A 161 9.03 1.63 11.44
CA VAL A 161 8.59 0.24 11.46
C VAL A 161 7.15 0.20 10.96
N ALA A 162 6.89 -0.67 9.99
CA ALA A 162 5.58 -0.85 9.40
C ALA A 162 5.09 -2.28 9.56
N ASP A 163 3.82 -2.43 9.92
CA ASP A 163 3.16 -3.73 10.05
C ASP A 163 2.56 -4.15 8.71
N ALA A 164 3.03 -5.28 8.19
CA ALA A 164 2.56 -5.89 6.96
C ALA A 164 1.34 -6.80 7.13
N GLY A 165 0.90 -7.02 8.38
CA GLY A 165 -0.13 -8.02 8.66
C GLY A 165 0.35 -9.43 8.32
N VAL A 166 -0.58 -10.29 7.90
CA VAL A 166 -0.30 -11.71 7.62
C VAL A 166 0.51 -11.96 6.34
N CYS A 167 0.70 -10.96 5.49
CA CYS A 167 1.38 -11.13 4.20
C CYS A 167 2.07 -9.83 3.75
N ALA A 168 3.38 -9.85 3.65
CA ALA A 168 4.19 -8.73 3.16
C ALA A 168 4.21 -8.71 1.63
N SER A 169 3.18 -8.20 0.98
CA SER A 169 3.08 -8.17 -0.49
C SER A 169 3.34 -6.80 -1.11
N THR A 170 2.90 -5.73 -0.47
CA THR A 170 2.96 -4.36 -1.02
C THR A 170 3.60 -3.36 -0.07
N GLN A 171 3.85 -3.75 1.16
CA GLN A 171 4.32 -2.87 2.24
C GLN A 171 5.74 -2.37 1.98
N GLU A 172 6.59 -3.20 1.39
CA GLU A 172 7.94 -2.80 0.98
C GLU A 172 7.90 -1.66 -0.05
N PHE A 173 7.03 -1.78 -1.06
CA PHE A 173 6.81 -0.71 -2.03
C PHE A 173 6.34 0.56 -1.34
N MET A 174 5.50 0.44 -0.31
CA MET A 174 4.98 1.58 0.43
C MET A 174 6.03 2.31 1.24
N LEU A 175 6.92 1.57 1.91
CA LEU A 175 8.07 2.17 2.59
C LEU A 175 9.04 2.77 1.60
N ALA A 176 9.24 2.16 0.42
CA ALA A 176 10.06 2.72 -0.65
C ALA A 176 9.51 4.06 -1.17
N VAL A 177 8.18 4.27 -1.18
CA VAL A 177 7.60 5.59 -1.47
C VAL A 177 7.98 6.61 -0.39
N GLY A 178 8.09 6.20 0.88
CA GLY A 178 8.59 7.04 1.98
C GLY A 178 10.01 7.56 1.72
N THR A 179 10.89 6.75 1.11
CA THR A 179 12.25 7.17 0.75
C THR A 179 12.26 8.34 -0.23
N ASN A 180 11.28 8.46 -1.10
CA ASN A 180 11.15 9.58 -2.03
C ASN A 180 10.57 10.83 -1.38
N THR A 181 9.77 10.65 -0.34
CA THR A 181 9.04 11.76 0.31
C THR A 181 9.96 12.57 1.23
N LEU A 182 10.80 11.90 2.00
CA LEU A 182 11.73 12.58 2.91
C LEU A 182 12.68 13.57 2.20
N PRO A 183 13.33 13.20 1.07
CA PRO A 183 14.14 14.15 0.29
C PRO A 183 13.38 15.36 -0.25
N ILE A 184 12.10 15.17 -0.58
CA ILE A 184 11.26 16.25 -1.14
C ILE A 184 10.86 17.26 -0.05
N LEU A 185 10.47 16.75 1.13
CA LEU A 185 9.98 17.60 2.22
C LEU A 185 11.11 18.30 2.98
N CYS A 186 12.25 17.65 3.11
CA CYS A 186 13.39 18.17 3.88
C CYS A 186 14.52 18.61 2.94
N LYS A 187 14.65 19.92 2.76
CA LYS A 187 15.72 20.53 1.94
C LYS A 187 17.04 20.57 2.73
N THR A 188 17.64 19.43 2.94
CA THR A 188 18.99 19.29 3.48
C THR A 188 19.73 18.22 2.71
N ASP A 189 21.05 18.29 2.63
CA ASP A 189 21.88 17.26 2.00
C ASP A 189 22.21 16.11 2.95
N ASN A 190 21.92 16.26 4.26
CA ASN A 190 22.24 15.27 5.29
C ASN A 190 20.96 14.54 5.73
N LYS A 191 20.69 13.38 5.16
CA LYS A 191 19.45 12.61 5.39
C LYS A 191 19.75 11.15 5.58
N LYS A 192 19.05 10.53 6.53
CA LYS A 192 19.06 9.08 6.73
C LYS A 192 17.64 8.56 6.94
N TYR A 193 17.31 7.49 6.27
CA TYR A 193 16.04 6.79 6.41
C TYR A 193 16.31 5.29 6.56
N ASP A 194 15.83 4.73 7.65
CA ASP A 194 15.85 3.32 7.93
C ASP A 194 14.42 2.84 8.18
N ALA A 195 13.94 1.89 7.39
CA ALA A 195 12.61 1.33 7.56
C ALA A 195 12.62 -0.19 7.56
N GLU A 196 11.79 -0.75 8.42
CA GLU A 196 11.61 -2.19 8.59
C GLU A 196 10.15 -2.58 8.41
N VAL A 197 9.90 -3.68 7.67
CA VAL A 197 8.58 -4.31 7.56
C VAL A 197 8.54 -5.52 8.49
N VAL A 198 7.52 -5.57 9.34
CA VAL A 198 7.25 -6.71 10.22
C VAL A 198 5.96 -7.41 9.83
N VAL A 199 5.96 -8.73 9.90
CA VAL A 199 4.78 -9.57 9.64
C VAL A 199 4.10 -9.91 10.96
N THR A 200 2.79 -9.71 11.03
CA THR A 200 1.97 -9.98 12.22
C THR A 200 0.69 -10.74 11.86
N ASN A 201 -0.13 -11.06 12.85
CA ASN A 201 -1.38 -11.78 12.66
C ASN A 201 -2.60 -10.86 12.42
N ILE A 202 -2.38 -9.60 12.09
CA ILE A 202 -3.49 -8.69 11.77
C ILE A 202 -3.91 -8.82 10.30
N CYS A 203 -5.11 -8.33 9.98
CA CYS A 203 -5.59 -8.27 8.61
C CYS A 203 -4.63 -7.48 7.71
N LEU A 204 -4.53 -7.87 6.45
CA LEU A 204 -3.65 -7.25 5.46
C LEU A 204 -3.84 -5.73 5.40
N PRO A 205 -2.77 -4.94 5.59
CA PRO A 205 -2.84 -3.52 5.28
C PRO A 205 -2.80 -3.27 3.78
N VAL A 206 -3.54 -2.28 3.32
CA VAL A 206 -3.48 -1.82 1.91
C VAL A 206 -2.61 -0.60 1.75
N PRO A 207 -2.08 -0.44 0.54
CA PRO A 207 -1.71 0.88 0.04
C PRO A 207 -2.94 1.80 0.01
N SER A 208 -3.07 2.68 0.97
CA SER A 208 -3.98 3.82 0.81
C SER A 208 -3.26 4.97 0.09
N ALA A 209 -3.97 5.76 -0.70
CA ALA A 209 -3.40 6.79 -1.56
C ALA A 209 -2.48 7.82 -0.83
N ASP A 210 -2.55 7.90 0.49
CA ASP A 210 -1.81 8.88 1.30
C ASP A 210 -0.69 8.28 2.16
N MET A 211 -0.27 7.06 1.94
CA MET A 211 0.50 6.29 2.92
C MET A 211 1.91 6.81 3.23
N ALA A 212 2.56 7.41 2.25
CA ALA A 212 3.91 7.91 2.45
C ALA A 212 3.94 9.33 3.04
N THR A 213 2.88 10.11 2.87
CA THR A 213 2.87 11.53 3.21
C THR A 213 2.38 11.82 4.62
N TRP A 214 1.58 10.94 5.22
CA TRP A 214 0.98 11.19 6.54
C TRP A 214 1.93 11.00 7.71
N SER A 215 2.93 10.14 7.57
CA SER A 215 3.99 10.03 8.59
C SER A 215 4.89 11.26 8.64
N LEU A 216 4.79 12.16 7.66
CA LEU A 216 5.63 13.35 7.52
C LEU A 216 4.85 14.68 7.58
N ARG A 217 3.53 14.67 7.75
CA ARG A 217 2.80 15.89 8.09
C ARG A 217 3.06 16.24 9.55
N LEU A 218 4.17 16.87 9.77
CA LEU A 218 4.41 17.68 10.97
C LEU A 218 3.69 19.00 10.75
N TRP A 219 2.75 19.31 11.61
CA TRP A 219 2.12 20.61 11.74
C TRP A 219 3.11 21.61 12.36
#